data_a744864406d00e60966195cc560f7c81
#
_entry.id   a744864406d00e60966195cc560f7c81
#
_cell.length_a   1.000
_cell.length_b   1.000
_cell.length_c   1.000
_cell.angle_alpha   90.00
_cell.angle_beta   90.00
_cell.angle_gamma   90.00
#
_symmetry.space_group_name_H-M   'P 1'
#
loop_
_entity.id
_entity.type
_entity.pdbx_description
1 polymer ?
#
loop_
_entity_poly.entity_id
_entity_poly.type
_entity_poly.pdbx_seq_one_letter_code
_entity_poly.pdbx_strand_id
1 'polypeptide(L)'
;MTIGQALHWMTYEELFRSAGPLIRPGGGVAVVTNGTPLWLQESDWSRSLREFLACWLGTEPAAACGTDQHSQERYQHALTMAGFEVSSAAFDYAAELTFDQLAGGIYSALPVDRLPAPDQRPAFAEQLRRAVGPRERFTEPVHVAILTGRIPGS
;
A
#
# COMPACT_ATOMS: atom_id res chain seq x y z
N MET A 1 10.86 -14.47 7.07
CA MET A 1 9.59 -14.25 6.34
C MET A 1 9.53 -12.80 5.87
N THR A 2 9.03 -12.53 4.68
CA THR A 2 8.85 -11.16 4.18
C THR A 2 7.40 -10.96 3.77
N ILE A 3 6.81 -9.80 4.12
CA ILE A 3 5.44 -9.42 3.80
C ILE A 3 5.52 -8.05 3.11
N GLY A 4 5.21 -8.02 1.81
CA GLY A 4 5.22 -6.78 1.00
C GLY A 4 3.80 -6.34 0.67
N GLN A 5 3.38 -5.14 1.07
CA GLN A 5 2.08 -4.49 0.76
C GLN A 5 0.84 -5.38 0.95
N ALA A 6 0.88 -6.36 1.83
CA ALA A 6 -0.21 -7.32 1.99
C ALA A 6 -0.76 -7.43 3.41
N LEU A 7 -0.05 -6.87 4.41
CA LEU A 7 -0.38 -7.10 5.82
C LEU A 7 -1.75 -6.55 6.22
N HIS A 8 -2.19 -5.46 5.59
CA HIS A 8 -3.52 -4.85 5.84
C HIS A 8 -4.71 -5.74 5.42
N TRP A 9 -4.44 -6.83 4.67
CA TRP A 9 -5.43 -7.84 4.31
C TRP A 9 -5.45 -9.05 5.27
N MET A 10 -4.55 -9.06 6.27
CA MET A 10 -4.33 -10.22 7.13
C MET A 10 -4.71 -9.93 8.58
N THR A 11 -5.06 -10.97 9.32
CA THR A 11 -5.18 -10.95 10.79
C THR A 11 -3.75 -10.99 11.36
N TYR A 12 -3.05 -9.86 11.29
CA TYR A 12 -1.60 -9.79 11.51
C TYR A 12 -1.19 -10.16 12.94
N GLU A 13 -2.01 -9.92 13.96
CA GLU A 13 -1.73 -10.34 15.33
C GLU A 13 -1.66 -11.89 15.44
N GLU A 14 -2.60 -12.57 14.79
CA GLU A 14 -2.62 -14.03 14.75
C GLU A 14 -1.48 -14.57 13.88
N LEU A 15 -1.23 -13.95 12.74
CA LEU A 15 -0.11 -14.29 11.84
C LEU A 15 1.23 -14.24 12.58
N PHE A 16 1.52 -13.16 13.30
CA PHE A 16 2.80 -13.02 14.01
C PHE A 16 2.92 -13.99 15.17
N ARG A 17 1.84 -14.22 15.92
CA ARG A 17 1.83 -15.22 16.99
C ARG A 17 2.08 -16.63 16.46
N SER A 18 1.48 -16.99 15.35
CA SER A 18 1.65 -18.31 14.72
C SER A 18 3.00 -18.48 14.03
N ALA A 19 3.58 -17.40 13.49
CA ALA A 19 4.86 -17.42 12.81
C ALA A 19 6.05 -17.54 13.78
N GLY A 20 5.96 -16.95 14.98
CA GLY A 20 7.05 -16.93 15.95
C GLY A 20 7.69 -18.30 16.20
N PRO A 21 6.93 -19.34 16.57
CA PRO A 21 7.45 -20.69 16.82
C PRO A 21 8.05 -21.38 15.58
N LEU A 22 7.74 -20.92 14.38
CA LEU A 22 8.22 -21.47 13.10
C LEU A 22 9.53 -20.84 12.63
N ILE A 23 9.92 -19.72 13.24
CA ILE A 23 11.13 -18.98 12.87
C ILE A 23 12.27 -19.42 13.79
N ARG A 24 13.38 -19.84 13.19
CA ARG A 24 14.58 -20.23 13.94
C ARG A 24 15.11 -19.07 14.81
N PRO A 25 15.81 -19.33 15.92
CA PRO A 25 16.50 -18.30 16.70
C PRO A 25 17.39 -17.41 15.82
N GLY A 26 17.32 -16.10 16.02
CA GLY A 26 18.00 -15.12 15.18
C GLY A 26 17.37 -14.84 13.82
N GLY A 27 16.34 -15.61 13.43
CA GLY A 27 15.52 -15.32 12.26
C GLY A 27 14.45 -14.28 12.54
N GLY A 28 13.67 -13.90 11.51
CA GLY A 28 12.68 -12.86 11.71
C GLY A 28 11.67 -12.68 10.59
N VAL A 29 10.88 -11.62 10.77
CA VAL A 29 9.86 -11.14 9.84
C VAL A 29 10.26 -9.76 9.36
N ALA A 30 10.13 -9.49 8.07
CA ALA A 30 10.22 -8.15 7.52
C ALA A 30 8.85 -7.77 6.92
N VAL A 31 8.31 -6.64 7.36
CA VAL A 31 7.10 -6.02 6.78
C VAL A 31 7.56 -4.81 6.01
N VAL A 32 7.29 -4.81 4.71
CA VAL A 32 7.66 -3.71 3.81
C VAL A 32 6.38 -3.07 3.29
N THR A 33 6.23 -1.78 3.53
CA THR A 33 5.13 -0.98 3.01
C THR A 33 5.66 0.08 2.08
N ASN A 34 4.96 0.34 0.99
CA ASN A 34 5.42 1.19 -0.08
C ASN A 34 4.36 2.22 -0.45
N GLY A 35 4.70 3.47 -0.25
CA GLY A 35 3.99 4.63 -0.76
C GLY A 35 2.67 4.97 -0.07
N THR A 36 2.28 6.21 -0.29
CA THR A 36 0.92 6.70 -0.06
C THR A 36 0.06 6.31 -1.26
N PRO A 37 -1.21 5.90 -1.06
CA PRO A 37 -2.12 5.65 -2.18
C PRO A 37 -2.10 6.77 -3.22
N LEU A 38 -2.14 6.42 -4.50
CA LEU A 38 -2.02 7.38 -5.62
C LEU A 38 -3.01 8.54 -5.54
N TRP A 39 -4.19 8.34 -4.97
CA TRP A 39 -5.23 9.35 -4.78
C TRP A 39 -5.14 10.14 -3.48
N LEU A 40 -4.13 9.90 -2.65
CA LEU A 40 -3.89 10.59 -1.38
C LEU A 40 -2.62 11.44 -1.39
N GLN A 41 -1.94 11.55 -2.52
CA GLN A 41 -0.76 12.37 -2.67
C GLN A 41 -1.14 13.84 -2.86
N GLU A 42 -0.19 14.75 -2.65
CA GLU A 42 -0.45 16.20 -2.69
C GLU A 42 -0.40 16.81 -4.11
N SER A 43 -0.03 16.02 -5.12
CA SER A 43 0.06 16.49 -6.50
C SER A 43 -1.32 16.87 -7.09
N ASP A 44 -1.33 17.74 -8.09
CA ASP A 44 -2.55 18.14 -8.79
C ASP A 44 -3.24 16.95 -9.48
N TRP A 45 -2.46 16.07 -10.11
CA TRP A 45 -2.98 14.87 -10.75
C TRP A 45 -3.59 13.88 -9.74
N SER A 46 -3.04 13.80 -8.53
CA SER A 46 -3.58 12.96 -7.46
C SER A 46 -4.93 13.48 -6.96
N ARG A 47 -5.09 14.80 -6.83
CA ARG A 47 -6.39 15.39 -6.51
C ARG A 47 -7.44 15.10 -7.58
N SER A 48 -7.09 15.31 -8.86
CA SER A 48 -7.99 14.97 -9.97
C SER A 48 -8.34 13.48 -10.02
N LEU A 49 -7.37 12.61 -9.74
CA LEU A 49 -7.60 11.18 -9.60
C LEU A 49 -8.58 10.86 -8.47
N ARG A 50 -8.42 11.47 -7.30
CA ARG A 50 -9.32 11.30 -6.16
C ARG A 50 -10.75 11.71 -6.49
N GLU A 51 -10.93 12.87 -7.09
CA GLU A 51 -12.25 13.36 -7.53
C GLU A 51 -12.89 12.41 -8.54
N PHE A 52 -12.12 11.93 -9.50
CA PHE A 52 -12.58 10.94 -10.47
C PHE A 52 -13.01 9.63 -9.79
N LEU A 53 -12.19 9.09 -8.89
CA LEU A 53 -12.50 7.87 -8.16
C LEU A 53 -13.71 8.03 -7.25
N ALA A 54 -13.86 9.16 -6.55
CA ALA A 54 -15.03 9.45 -5.74
C ALA A 54 -16.32 9.45 -6.57
N CYS A 55 -16.28 10.03 -7.76
CA CYS A 55 -17.40 10.01 -8.69
C CYS A 55 -17.70 8.58 -9.20
N TRP A 56 -16.66 7.84 -9.58
CA TRP A 56 -16.79 6.47 -10.08
C TRP A 56 -17.34 5.51 -9.03
N LEU A 57 -16.82 5.59 -7.80
CA LEU A 57 -17.19 4.71 -6.69
C LEU A 57 -18.53 5.12 -6.04
N GLY A 58 -18.97 6.35 -6.24
CA GLY A 58 -20.10 6.94 -5.51
C GLY A 58 -19.79 7.21 -4.03
N THR A 59 -18.54 7.16 -3.63
CA THR A 59 -18.04 7.41 -2.27
C THR A 59 -16.56 7.78 -2.33
N GLU A 60 -16.04 8.41 -1.27
CA GLU A 60 -14.60 8.67 -1.16
C GLU A 60 -13.79 7.37 -1.24
N PRO A 61 -12.69 7.34 -1.99
CA PRO A 61 -11.80 6.19 -2.01
C PRO A 61 -11.15 5.99 -0.64
N ALA A 62 -10.73 4.76 -0.35
CA ALA A 62 -10.18 4.38 0.94
C ALA A 62 -9.04 5.31 1.38
N ALA A 63 -9.09 5.74 2.66
CA ALA A 63 -8.11 6.67 3.24
C ALA A 63 -6.80 6.01 3.68
N ALA A 64 -6.74 4.68 3.77
CA ALA A 64 -5.55 3.97 4.25
C ALA A 64 -5.41 2.60 3.56
N CYS A 65 -4.17 2.24 3.26
CA CYS A 65 -3.78 0.93 2.73
C CYS A 65 -2.70 0.27 3.62
N GLY A 66 -2.74 0.52 4.93
CA GLY A 66 -1.76 0.00 5.88
C GLY A 66 -0.38 0.68 5.83
N THR A 67 -0.27 1.82 5.13
CA THR A 67 0.98 2.59 5.00
C THR A 67 1.03 3.81 5.91
N ASP A 68 -0.11 4.18 6.51
CA ASP A 68 -0.21 5.29 7.44
C ASP A 68 0.47 4.99 8.78
N GLN A 69 0.85 6.04 9.51
CA GLN A 69 1.57 5.95 10.78
C GLN A 69 0.83 5.08 11.80
N HIS A 70 -0.48 5.23 11.92
CA HIS A 70 -1.28 4.45 12.86
C HIS A 70 -1.22 2.95 12.57
N SER A 71 -1.30 2.57 11.28
CA SER A 71 -1.14 1.16 10.86
C SER A 71 0.26 0.65 11.18
N GLN A 72 1.31 1.45 10.95
CA GLN A 72 2.69 1.06 11.27
C GLN A 72 2.89 0.85 12.78
N GLU A 73 2.35 1.72 13.62
CA GLU A 73 2.38 1.57 15.08
C GLU A 73 1.67 0.30 15.55
N ARG A 74 0.53 -0.03 14.96
CA ARG A 74 -0.20 -1.27 15.25
C ARG A 74 0.57 -2.50 14.84
N TYR A 75 1.23 -2.50 13.69
CA TYR A 75 2.08 -3.61 13.24
C TYR A 75 3.28 -3.80 14.15
N GLN A 76 3.94 -2.71 14.54
CA GLN A 76 5.05 -2.73 15.49
C GLN A 76 4.61 -3.31 16.84
N HIS A 77 3.48 -2.85 17.37
CA HIS A 77 2.92 -3.37 18.61
C HIS A 77 2.62 -4.87 18.52
N ALA A 78 1.97 -5.32 17.45
CA ALA A 78 1.62 -6.72 17.25
C ALA A 78 2.86 -7.63 17.15
N LEU A 79 3.92 -7.19 16.48
CA LEU A 79 5.21 -7.90 16.45
C LEU A 79 5.83 -8.00 17.85
N THR A 80 5.84 -6.89 18.60
CA THR A 80 6.36 -6.86 19.97
C THR A 80 5.57 -7.83 20.88
N MET A 81 4.25 -7.81 20.81
CA MET A 81 3.38 -8.70 21.58
C MET A 81 3.54 -10.18 21.21
N ALA A 82 3.99 -10.47 20.00
CA ALA A 82 4.32 -11.81 19.52
C ALA A 82 5.77 -12.25 19.91
N GLY A 83 6.50 -11.43 20.67
CA GLY A 83 7.83 -11.77 21.21
C GLY A 83 8.99 -11.43 20.28
N PHE A 84 8.78 -10.60 19.26
CA PHE A 84 9.86 -10.14 18.40
C PHE A 84 10.53 -8.88 18.96
N GLU A 85 11.86 -8.80 18.81
CA GLU A 85 12.60 -7.55 18.91
C GLU A 85 12.37 -6.75 17.61
N VAL A 86 11.79 -5.55 17.73
CA VAL A 86 11.35 -4.78 16.56
C VAL A 86 12.29 -3.62 16.30
N SER A 87 12.65 -3.43 15.04
CA SER A 87 13.31 -2.23 14.54
C SER A 87 12.63 -1.72 13.27
N SER A 88 12.79 -0.42 13.01
CA SER A 88 12.22 0.24 11.84
C SER A 88 13.31 0.94 11.03
N ALA A 89 13.11 0.98 9.72
CA ALA A 89 13.88 1.77 8.78
C ALA A 89 12.94 2.35 7.73
N ALA A 90 13.32 3.48 7.14
CA ALA A 90 12.56 4.07 6.04
C ALA A 90 13.51 4.76 5.06
N PHE A 91 13.06 4.88 3.82
CA PHE A 91 13.73 5.70 2.80
C PHE A 91 12.70 6.25 1.82
N ASP A 92 13.04 7.37 1.22
CA ASP A 92 12.21 8.08 0.26
C ASP A 92 12.88 8.10 -1.10
N TYR A 93 12.09 8.02 -2.16
CA TYR A 93 12.54 8.27 -3.52
C TYR A 93 11.39 8.83 -4.37
N ALA A 94 11.72 9.37 -5.54
CA ALA A 94 10.74 9.75 -6.53
C ALA A 94 10.68 8.70 -7.64
N ALA A 95 9.48 8.26 -7.99
CA ALA A 95 9.22 7.42 -9.15
C ALA A 95 8.46 8.22 -10.21
N GLU A 96 8.57 7.79 -11.46
CA GLU A 96 7.77 8.30 -12.55
C GLU A 96 6.93 7.18 -13.13
N LEU A 97 5.61 7.37 -13.15
CA LEU A 97 4.65 6.41 -13.69
C LEU A 97 4.23 6.83 -15.10
N THR A 98 4.11 5.86 -15.98
CA THR A 98 3.33 6.01 -17.21
C THR A 98 1.85 5.98 -16.87
N PHE A 99 0.99 6.38 -17.83
CA PHE A 99 -0.45 6.25 -17.64
C PHE A 99 -0.89 4.79 -17.38
N ASP A 100 -0.29 3.83 -18.07
CA ASP A 100 -0.63 2.42 -17.91
C ASP A 100 -0.24 1.89 -16.52
N GLN A 101 0.90 2.36 -15.97
CA GLN A 101 1.31 2.06 -14.60
C GLN A 101 0.37 2.71 -13.57
N LEU A 102 -0.05 3.97 -13.80
CA LEU A 102 -1.05 4.64 -12.97
C LEU A 102 -2.37 3.85 -12.95
N ALA A 103 -2.91 3.50 -14.13
CA ALA A 103 -4.13 2.72 -14.25
C ALA A 103 -4.00 1.33 -13.63
N GLY A 104 -2.87 0.65 -13.84
CA GLY A 104 -2.55 -0.63 -13.22
C GLY A 104 -2.51 -0.56 -11.68
N GLY A 105 -1.90 0.51 -11.14
CA GLY A 105 -1.89 0.79 -9.70
C GLY A 105 -3.29 0.94 -9.12
N ILE A 106 -4.17 1.65 -9.83
CA ILE A 106 -5.57 1.80 -9.43
C ILE A 106 -6.29 0.45 -9.43
N TYR A 107 -6.16 -0.34 -10.50
CA TYR A 107 -6.78 -1.66 -10.57
C TYR A 107 -6.29 -2.61 -9.46
N SER A 108 -5.03 -2.51 -9.09
CA SER A 108 -4.44 -3.33 -8.03
C SER A 108 -4.90 -2.91 -6.63
N ALA A 109 -5.29 -1.66 -6.44
CA ALA A 109 -5.63 -1.09 -5.14
C ALA A 109 -7.14 -1.05 -4.85
N LEU A 110 -7.99 -1.12 -5.89
CA LEU A 110 -9.44 -1.15 -5.69
C LEU A 110 -9.94 -2.55 -5.32
N PRO A 111 -10.97 -2.64 -4.46
CA PRO A 111 -11.67 -3.90 -4.22
C PRO A 111 -12.25 -4.50 -5.51
N VAL A 112 -12.24 -5.81 -5.62
CA VAL A 112 -12.63 -6.53 -6.85
C VAL A 112 -14.05 -6.19 -7.30
N ASP A 113 -14.98 -6.01 -6.34
CA ASP A 113 -16.37 -5.63 -6.58
C ASP A 113 -16.55 -4.16 -7.02
N ARG A 114 -15.49 -3.36 -6.95
CA ARG A 114 -15.45 -1.95 -7.37
C ARG A 114 -14.66 -1.73 -8.65
N LEU A 115 -14.02 -2.76 -9.17
CA LEU A 115 -13.30 -2.68 -10.44
C LEU A 115 -14.30 -2.53 -11.60
N PRO A 116 -13.94 -1.77 -12.66
CA PRO A 116 -14.71 -1.77 -13.89
C PRO A 116 -14.72 -3.19 -14.51
N ALA A 117 -15.88 -3.61 -14.97
CA ALA A 117 -16.01 -4.86 -15.72
C ALA A 117 -15.06 -4.86 -16.94
N PRO A 118 -14.58 -6.01 -17.42
CA PRO A 118 -13.60 -6.08 -18.50
C PRO A 118 -13.96 -5.26 -19.75
N ASP A 119 -15.22 -5.24 -20.13
CA ASP A 119 -15.76 -4.48 -21.25
C ASP A 119 -15.84 -2.96 -20.97
N GLN A 120 -15.88 -2.55 -19.71
CA GLN A 120 -15.91 -1.14 -19.28
C GLN A 120 -14.50 -0.54 -19.09
N ARG A 121 -13.46 -1.36 -19.01
CA ARG A 121 -12.08 -0.90 -18.75
C ARG A 121 -11.56 0.12 -19.77
N PRO A 122 -11.83 -0.01 -21.08
CA PRO A 122 -11.40 1.02 -22.04
C PRO A 122 -12.06 2.38 -21.78
N ALA A 123 -13.36 2.38 -21.48
CA ALA A 123 -14.10 3.61 -21.17
C ALA A 123 -13.62 4.24 -19.84
N PHE A 124 -13.38 3.42 -18.83
CA PHE A 124 -12.79 3.86 -17.56
C PHE A 124 -11.41 4.51 -17.78
N ALA A 125 -10.52 3.85 -18.53
CA ALA A 125 -9.18 4.36 -18.80
C ALA A 125 -9.23 5.70 -19.58
N GLU A 126 -10.15 5.84 -20.53
CA GLU A 126 -10.32 7.09 -21.26
C GLU A 126 -10.84 8.24 -20.37
N GLN A 127 -11.79 7.97 -19.49
CA GLN A 127 -12.29 8.95 -18.52
C GLN A 127 -11.21 9.32 -17.50
N LEU A 128 -10.46 8.35 -17.01
CA LEU A 128 -9.32 8.57 -16.14
C LEU A 128 -8.27 9.46 -16.80
N ARG A 129 -7.91 9.20 -18.06
CA ARG A 129 -6.95 10.00 -18.84
C ARG A 129 -7.38 11.44 -18.95
N ARG A 130 -8.66 11.70 -19.19
CA ARG A 130 -9.23 13.04 -19.23
C ARG A 130 -9.17 13.73 -17.87
N ALA A 131 -9.47 13.01 -16.81
CA ALA A 131 -9.47 13.55 -15.46
C ALA A 131 -8.07 13.98 -14.98
N VAL A 132 -7.05 13.14 -15.18
CA VAL A 132 -5.69 13.44 -14.73
C VAL A 132 -4.92 14.39 -15.67
N GLY A 133 -5.50 14.71 -16.83
CA GLY A 133 -4.95 15.67 -17.81
C GLY A 133 -3.90 15.08 -18.75
N PRO A 134 -3.53 15.85 -19.80
CA PRO A 134 -2.63 15.40 -20.86
C PRO A 134 -1.17 15.45 -20.41
N ARG A 135 -0.71 14.39 -19.76
CA ARG A 135 0.70 14.27 -19.35
C ARG A 135 1.22 12.86 -19.65
N GLU A 136 2.50 12.79 -20.00
CA GLU A 136 3.16 11.53 -20.34
C GLU A 136 3.65 10.77 -19.10
N ARG A 137 3.97 11.50 -18.04
CA ARG A 137 4.53 10.99 -16.80
C ARG A 137 3.83 11.59 -15.58
N PHE A 138 3.74 10.79 -14.53
CA PHE A 138 3.19 11.15 -13.23
C PHE A 138 4.28 10.95 -12.19
N THR A 139 4.81 12.04 -11.64
CA THR A 139 5.82 11.96 -10.58
C THR A 139 5.14 11.56 -9.27
N GLU A 140 5.67 10.53 -8.63
CA GLU A 140 5.18 9.95 -7.38
C GLU A 140 6.26 10.04 -6.31
N PRO A 141 6.03 10.74 -5.18
CA PRO A 141 6.87 10.61 -4.00
C PRO A 141 6.56 9.28 -3.32
N VAL A 142 7.57 8.42 -3.18
CA VAL A 142 7.43 7.10 -2.59
C VAL A 142 8.17 7.05 -1.27
N HIS A 143 7.42 6.77 -0.19
CA HIS A 143 7.98 6.51 1.14
C HIS A 143 7.92 5.00 1.42
N VAL A 144 9.06 4.34 1.54
CA VAL A 144 9.15 2.93 1.91
C VAL A 144 9.44 2.82 3.39
N ALA A 145 8.53 2.19 4.13
CA ALA A 145 8.74 1.85 5.53
C ALA A 145 8.98 0.35 5.69
N ILE A 146 9.95 0.00 6.51
CA ILE A 146 10.35 -1.38 6.78
C ILE A 146 10.29 -1.60 8.30
N LEU A 147 9.47 -2.54 8.73
CA LEU A 147 9.51 -3.06 10.09
C LEU A 147 10.17 -4.44 10.06
N THR A 148 11.17 -4.64 10.89
CA THR A 148 11.78 -5.95 11.09
C THR A 148 11.54 -6.41 12.51
N GLY A 149 10.98 -7.61 12.65
CA GLY A 149 10.86 -8.32 13.92
C GLY A 149 11.83 -9.49 13.93
N ARG A 150 12.71 -9.57 14.91
CA ARG A 150 13.69 -10.64 15.07
C ARG A 150 13.39 -11.48 16.31
N ILE A 151 13.46 -12.80 16.17
CA ILE A 151 13.44 -13.69 17.35
C ILE A 151 14.80 -13.55 18.06
N PRO A 152 14.82 -13.28 19.39
CA PRO A 152 16.05 -13.22 20.14
C PRO A 152 16.90 -14.48 19.90
N GLY A 153 18.19 -14.31 19.71
CA GLY A 153 19.15 -15.42 19.68
C GLY A 153 19.38 -15.96 21.10
N SER A 154 19.43 -17.25 21.22
CA SER A 154 19.84 -17.91 22.47
C SER A 154 21.30 -17.63 22.76
#